data_dd7d71c5ab78f0a76e5c9c00d43a0e63
#
_entry.id   dd7d71c5ab78f0a76e5c9c00d43a0e63
#
_cell.length_a   1.000
_cell.length_b   1.000
_cell.length_c   1.000
_cell.angle_alpha   90.00
_cell.angle_beta   90.00
_cell.angle_gamma   90.00
#
_symmetry.space_group_name_H-M   'P 1'
#
loop_
_entity.id
_entity.type
_entity.pdbx_description
1 polymer ?
#
loop_
_entity_poly.entity_id
_entity_poly.type
_entity_poly.pdbx_seq_one_letter_code
_entity_poly.pdbx_strand_id
1 'polypeptide(L)'
;MLTPFPLESTHRIVAFMKKIIVAVGSTRKPKLRAVTEALNAFAPRLVPDGDFEVVGVEVESGVSPTPSSSEELMRGARQRVESLVRLARETRRPWRYLVGLEGGLEVLQDDRSRRVFLESWAYVSDGTRGFYGRSGGIELPEELAHEVLERGFDLSDAIDRFAGAAGIRDGHGAWGVLSADLIRRDESFRVAVITAFAPFYNAKMYGRAARTAS
;
A
#
# COMPACT_ATOMS: atom_id res chain seq x y z
N MET A 1 34.76 -2.56 60.88
CA MET A 1 35.27 -2.85 59.50
C MET A 1 34.08 -3.22 58.63
N LEU A 2 33.63 -2.25 57.82
CA LEU A 2 32.54 -2.45 56.89
C LEU A 2 33.17 -2.60 55.49
N THR A 3 32.96 -3.75 54.87
CA THR A 3 33.38 -4.04 53.49
C THR A 3 32.43 -3.34 52.51
N PRO A 4 32.91 -2.64 51.48
CA PRO A 4 32.05 -2.05 50.47
C PRO A 4 31.57 -3.12 49.48
N PHE A 5 30.25 -3.07 49.18
CA PHE A 5 29.62 -3.83 48.07
C PHE A 5 30.15 -3.33 46.73
N PRO A 6 30.44 -4.20 45.77
CA PRO A 6 30.75 -3.77 44.43
C PRO A 6 29.49 -3.28 43.71
N LEU A 7 29.56 -2.08 43.15
CA LEU A 7 28.59 -1.53 42.21
C LEU A 7 28.69 -2.33 40.91
N GLU A 8 27.74 -3.22 40.65
CA GLU A 8 27.57 -3.83 39.33
C GLU A 8 27.19 -2.72 38.33
N SER A 9 28.15 -2.40 37.48
CA SER A 9 27.91 -1.54 36.33
C SER A 9 27.05 -2.31 35.33
N THR A 10 25.74 -2.05 35.33
CA THR A 10 24.81 -2.49 34.28
C THR A 10 25.19 -1.81 32.94
N HIS A 11 26.07 -2.43 32.20
CA HIS A 11 26.32 -2.07 30.82
C HIS A 11 25.04 -2.42 30.03
N ARG A 12 24.18 -1.46 29.87
CA ARG A 12 23.04 -1.55 28.94
C ARG A 12 23.64 -1.66 27.54
N ILE A 13 23.74 -2.88 27.01
CA ILE A 13 24.06 -3.11 25.60
C ILE A 13 22.95 -2.45 24.81
N VAL A 14 23.22 -1.27 24.27
CA VAL A 14 22.36 -0.64 23.26
C VAL A 14 22.50 -1.53 22.02
N ALA A 15 21.61 -2.51 21.88
CA ALA A 15 21.50 -3.27 20.66
C ALA A 15 21.22 -2.26 19.53
N PHE A 16 22.14 -2.14 18.59
CA PHE A 16 21.94 -1.35 17.38
C PHE A 16 20.75 -1.98 16.63
N MET A 17 19.56 -1.41 16.81
CA MET A 17 18.37 -1.84 16.10
C MET A 17 18.61 -1.65 14.60
N LYS A 18 18.62 -2.76 13.87
CA LYS A 18 18.83 -2.71 12.42
C LYS A 18 17.65 -2.03 11.77
N LYS A 19 17.88 -0.87 11.19
CA LYS A 19 16.86 -0.10 10.47
C LYS A 19 16.35 -0.89 9.26
N ILE A 20 15.03 -1.09 9.20
CA ILE A 20 14.34 -1.84 8.15
C ILE A 20 13.70 -0.84 7.21
N ILE A 21 14.25 -0.70 6.01
CA ILE A 21 13.76 0.29 5.05
C ILE A 21 12.68 -0.36 4.17
N VAL A 22 11.53 0.30 4.11
CA VAL A 22 10.40 -0.03 3.24
C VAL A 22 10.30 1.03 2.16
N ALA A 23 10.64 0.67 0.93
CA ALA A 23 10.54 1.58 -0.21
C ALA A 23 9.15 1.52 -0.83
N VAL A 24 8.55 2.67 -1.05
CA VAL A 24 7.23 2.83 -1.66
C VAL A 24 7.39 3.46 -3.03
N GLY A 25 6.86 2.84 -4.08
CA GLY A 25 6.91 3.32 -5.46
C GLY A 25 6.00 4.52 -5.72
N SER A 26 6.04 5.52 -4.84
CA SER A 26 5.31 6.78 -4.93
C SER A 26 5.85 7.78 -3.91
N THR A 27 5.77 9.07 -4.23
CA THR A 27 6.09 10.19 -3.31
C THR A 27 4.82 10.87 -2.77
N ARG A 28 3.63 10.40 -3.15
CA ARG A 28 2.36 11.00 -2.73
C ARG A 28 2.08 10.74 -1.25
N LYS A 29 1.83 11.81 -0.49
CA LYS A 29 1.61 11.79 0.97
C LYS A 29 0.57 10.76 1.43
N PRO A 30 -0.64 10.65 0.82
CA PRO A 30 -1.62 9.64 1.25
C PRO A 30 -1.11 8.20 1.13
N LYS A 31 -0.35 7.89 0.07
CA LYS A 31 0.24 6.55 -0.12
C LYS A 31 1.33 6.25 0.93
N LEU A 32 2.20 7.22 1.22
CA LEU A 32 3.25 7.06 2.25
C LEU A 32 2.64 6.90 3.64
N ARG A 33 1.64 7.74 3.99
CA ARG A 33 0.91 7.63 5.25
C ARG A 33 0.27 6.26 5.41
N ALA A 34 -0.41 5.76 4.38
CA ALA A 34 -1.03 4.44 4.39
C ALA A 34 -0.05 3.32 4.74
N VAL A 35 1.16 3.35 4.15
CA VAL A 35 2.21 2.34 4.44
C VAL A 35 2.72 2.49 5.87
N THR A 36 2.96 3.71 6.33
CA THR A 36 3.42 3.98 7.71
C THR A 36 2.40 3.49 8.73
N GLU A 37 1.13 3.82 8.57
CA GLU A 37 0.07 3.41 9.48
C GLU A 37 -0.21 1.90 9.42
N ALA A 38 -0.06 1.27 8.25
CA ALA A 38 -0.13 -0.18 8.13
C ALA A 38 1.01 -0.86 8.90
N LEU A 39 2.25 -0.38 8.74
CA LEU A 39 3.41 -0.90 9.49
C LEU A 39 3.20 -0.78 10.99
N ASN A 40 2.70 0.36 11.49
CA ASN A 40 2.41 0.54 12.92
C ASN A 40 1.46 -0.54 13.47
N ALA A 41 0.55 -1.06 12.64
CA ALA A 41 -0.39 -2.09 13.05
C ALA A 41 0.22 -3.50 13.14
N PHE A 42 1.19 -3.84 12.29
CA PHE A 42 1.71 -5.21 12.23
C PHE A 42 3.24 -5.35 12.41
N ALA A 43 3.99 -4.26 12.50
CA ALA A 43 5.46 -4.29 12.62
C ALA A 43 5.97 -5.24 13.72
N PRO A 44 5.38 -5.28 14.94
CA PRO A 44 5.85 -6.20 15.99
C PRO A 44 5.67 -7.70 15.62
N ARG A 45 4.72 -8.01 14.72
CA ARG A 45 4.52 -9.38 14.22
C ARG A 45 5.44 -9.72 13.06
N LEU A 46 5.89 -8.72 12.32
CA LEU A 46 6.79 -8.88 11.17
C LEU A 46 8.24 -9.04 11.61
N VAL A 47 8.71 -8.11 12.45
CA VAL A 47 10.03 -8.16 13.10
C VAL A 47 9.87 -7.55 14.50
N PRO A 48 9.90 -8.36 15.57
CA PRO A 48 9.90 -7.84 16.93
C PRO A 48 11.06 -6.84 17.13
N ASP A 49 10.79 -5.72 17.75
CA ASP A 49 11.75 -4.63 18.00
C ASP A 49 12.41 -4.04 16.74
N GLY A 50 11.80 -4.24 15.57
CA GLY A 50 12.28 -3.67 14.31
C GLY A 50 12.02 -2.16 14.23
N ASP A 51 13.04 -1.39 13.83
CA ASP A 51 12.92 0.04 13.50
C ASP A 51 12.61 0.18 12.00
N PHE A 52 11.37 0.54 11.66
CA PHE A 52 10.91 0.66 10.29
C PHE A 52 10.96 2.10 9.79
N GLU A 53 11.60 2.30 8.64
CA GLU A 53 11.59 3.56 7.91
C GLU A 53 10.88 3.41 6.57
N VAL A 54 9.92 4.30 6.29
CA VAL A 54 9.22 4.38 4.99
C VAL A 54 9.90 5.43 4.12
N VAL A 55 10.36 5.04 2.94
CA VAL A 55 10.95 5.96 1.95
C VAL A 55 10.12 5.97 0.66
N GLY A 56 9.71 7.16 0.24
CA GLY A 56 9.02 7.35 -1.04
C GLY A 56 10.00 7.47 -2.19
N VAL A 57 9.73 6.76 -3.28
CA VAL A 57 10.53 6.79 -4.52
C VAL A 57 9.59 7.02 -5.68
N GLU A 58 9.88 8.01 -6.50
CA GLU A 58 9.08 8.27 -7.69
C GLU A 58 9.40 7.24 -8.77
N VAL A 59 8.38 6.50 -9.16
CA VAL A 59 8.43 5.52 -10.26
C VAL A 59 7.11 5.53 -11.02
N GLU A 60 7.18 5.23 -12.30
CA GLU A 60 5.99 5.08 -13.14
C GLU A 60 5.26 3.76 -12.87
N SER A 61 3.94 3.78 -13.05
CA SER A 61 3.09 2.58 -12.95
C SER A 61 2.99 1.83 -14.28
N GLY A 62 3.22 2.51 -15.39
CA GLY A 62 3.06 1.95 -16.73
C GLY A 62 1.61 1.56 -17.08
N VAL A 63 0.64 2.11 -16.36
CA VAL A 63 -0.80 1.93 -16.60
C VAL A 63 -1.47 3.30 -16.78
N SER A 64 -2.75 3.29 -17.16
CA SER A 64 -3.53 4.53 -17.34
C SER A 64 -3.58 5.35 -16.03
N PRO A 65 -3.81 6.68 -16.11
CA PRO A 65 -3.98 7.53 -14.93
C PRO A 65 -5.13 7.09 -14.03
N THR A 66 -6.20 6.52 -14.63
CA THR A 66 -7.32 5.88 -13.93
C THR A 66 -7.47 4.45 -14.46
N PRO A 67 -6.78 3.45 -13.88
CA PRO A 67 -6.98 2.04 -14.21
C PRO A 67 -8.45 1.65 -14.00
N SER A 68 -8.99 0.83 -14.90
CA SER A 68 -10.42 0.48 -14.93
C SER A 68 -10.69 -1.02 -14.82
N SER A 69 -9.71 -1.80 -14.40
CA SER A 69 -9.87 -3.22 -14.08
C SER A 69 -8.90 -3.67 -13.00
N SER A 70 -9.26 -4.76 -12.29
CA SER A 70 -8.38 -5.38 -11.30
C SER A 70 -7.04 -5.79 -11.90
N GLU A 71 -7.01 -6.30 -13.15
CA GLU A 71 -5.79 -6.69 -13.83
C GLU A 71 -4.86 -5.51 -14.06
N GLU A 72 -5.41 -4.36 -14.43
CA GLU A 72 -4.65 -3.14 -14.65
C GLU A 72 -4.11 -2.59 -13.32
N LEU A 73 -4.93 -2.59 -12.27
CA LEU A 73 -4.52 -2.21 -10.92
C LEU A 73 -3.40 -3.08 -10.37
N MET A 74 -3.53 -4.40 -10.52
CA MET A 74 -2.49 -5.36 -10.13
C MET A 74 -1.20 -5.13 -10.92
N ARG A 75 -1.30 -4.96 -12.24
CA ARG A 75 -0.15 -4.67 -13.11
C ARG A 75 0.56 -3.39 -12.70
N GLY A 76 -0.18 -2.30 -12.48
CA GLY A 76 0.39 -1.00 -12.05
C GLY A 76 1.10 -1.10 -10.70
N ALA A 77 0.49 -1.73 -9.70
CA ALA A 77 1.11 -1.95 -8.41
C ALA A 77 2.39 -2.78 -8.52
N ARG A 78 2.38 -3.85 -9.32
CA ARG A 78 3.54 -4.71 -9.55
C ARG A 78 4.66 -3.99 -10.29
N GLN A 79 4.36 -3.26 -11.37
CA GLN A 79 5.37 -2.53 -12.15
C GLN A 79 6.13 -1.50 -11.31
N ARG A 80 5.45 -0.84 -10.35
CA ARG A 80 6.12 0.05 -9.39
C ARG A 80 7.16 -0.71 -8.56
N VAL A 81 6.83 -1.90 -8.06
CA VAL A 81 7.77 -2.74 -7.31
C VAL A 81 8.93 -3.21 -8.19
N GLU A 82 8.66 -3.63 -9.42
CA GLU A 82 9.70 -4.05 -10.36
C GLU A 82 10.68 -2.90 -10.66
N SER A 83 10.18 -1.67 -10.78
CA SER A 83 11.02 -0.47 -10.91
C SER A 83 11.86 -0.21 -9.66
N LEU A 84 11.29 -0.39 -8.46
CA LEU A 84 12.06 -0.31 -7.20
C LEU A 84 13.13 -1.39 -7.12
N VAL A 85 12.84 -2.63 -7.55
CA VAL A 85 13.82 -3.74 -7.59
C VAL A 85 15.00 -3.38 -8.49
N ARG A 86 14.74 -2.87 -9.70
CA ARG A 86 15.80 -2.41 -10.62
C ARG A 86 16.66 -1.33 -9.97
N LEU A 87 16.01 -0.28 -9.46
CA LEU A 87 16.70 0.84 -8.83
C LEU A 87 17.52 0.39 -7.60
N ALA A 88 16.98 -0.51 -6.77
CA ALA A 88 17.70 -1.04 -5.62
C ALA A 88 18.98 -1.77 -6.02
N ARG A 89 18.95 -2.57 -7.09
CA ARG A 89 20.12 -3.28 -7.62
C ARG A 89 21.17 -2.32 -8.20
N GLU A 90 20.74 -1.37 -9.02
CA GLU A 90 21.61 -0.39 -9.66
C GLU A 90 22.32 0.53 -8.67
N THR A 91 21.59 0.98 -7.63
CA THR A 91 22.09 1.94 -6.65
C THR A 91 22.48 1.31 -5.31
N ARG A 92 22.45 -0.04 -5.20
CA ARG A 92 22.79 -0.81 -3.99
C ARG A 92 22.03 -0.35 -2.75
N ARG A 93 20.71 -0.02 -2.91
CA ARG A 93 19.87 0.41 -1.79
C ARG A 93 19.50 -0.78 -0.90
N PRO A 94 19.64 -0.67 0.43
CA PRO A 94 19.35 -1.75 1.37
C PRO A 94 17.85 -1.83 1.71
N TRP A 95 16.97 -1.74 0.73
CA TRP A 95 15.53 -1.82 0.94
C TRP A 95 15.12 -3.26 1.23
N ARG A 96 14.46 -3.46 2.37
CA ARG A 96 14.04 -4.80 2.81
C ARG A 96 12.68 -5.20 2.23
N TYR A 97 11.77 -4.23 2.12
CA TYR A 97 10.47 -4.42 1.49
C TYR A 97 10.21 -3.34 0.46
N LEU A 98 9.53 -3.72 -0.59
CA LEU A 98 9.21 -2.88 -1.74
C LEU A 98 7.69 -2.89 -1.92
N VAL A 99 7.08 -1.72 -1.94
CA VAL A 99 5.62 -1.54 -1.94
C VAL A 99 5.20 -0.75 -3.16
N GLY A 100 4.37 -1.34 -3.99
CA GLY A 100 3.66 -0.66 -5.08
C GLY A 100 2.19 -0.50 -4.74
N LEU A 101 1.66 0.70 -4.99
CA LEU A 101 0.27 1.05 -4.68
C LEU A 101 -0.41 1.61 -5.92
N GLU A 102 -1.59 1.09 -6.23
CA GLU A 102 -2.42 1.63 -7.31
C GLU A 102 -3.87 1.77 -6.86
N GLY A 103 -4.54 2.80 -7.36
CA GLY A 103 -5.95 3.05 -7.11
C GLY A 103 -6.67 3.32 -8.41
N GLY A 104 -7.86 2.79 -8.57
CA GLY A 104 -8.66 2.92 -9.76
C GLY A 104 -9.98 2.20 -9.62
N LEU A 105 -10.56 1.82 -10.73
CA LEU A 105 -11.91 1.30 -10.81
C LEU A 105 -11.91 -0.20 -11.09
N GLU A 106 -12.90 -0.88 -10.55
CA GLU A 106 -13.30 -2.23 -10.92
C GLU A 106 -14.71 -2.18 -11.50
N VAL A 107 -14.87 -2.74 -12.68
CA VAL A 107 -16.16 -2.78 -13.37
C VAL A 107 -16.73 -4.19 -13.26
N LEU A 108 -17.82 -4.32 -12.54
CA LEU A 108 -18.54 -5.57 -12.38
C LEU A 108 -19.85 -5.53 -13.19
N GLN A 109 -20.17 -6.63 -13.83
CA GLN A 109 -21.42 -6.80 -14.55
C GLN A 109 -22.31 -7.76 -13.76
N ASP A 110 -23.48 -7.28 -13.36
CA ASP A 110 -24.55 -8.17 -12.88
C ASP A 110 -25.57 -8.40 -14.02
N ASP A 111 -26.63 -9.21 -13.75
CA ASP A 111 -27.65 -9.57 -14.74
C ASP A 111 -28.45 -8.38 -15.26
N ARG A 112 -28.39 -7.22 -14.60
CA ARG A 112 -29.25 -6.06 -14.88
C ARG A 112 -28.49 -4.80 -15.22
N SER A 113 -27.27 -4.63 -14.69
CA SER A 113 -26.54 -3.38 -14.82
C SER A 113 -25.04 -3.57 -14.60
N ARG A 114 -24.30 -2.59 -15.10
CA ARG A 114 -22.87 -2.42 -14.80
C ARG A 114 -22.74 -1.68 -13.46
N ARG A 115 -21.87 -2.21 -12.58
CA ARG A 115 -21.50 -1.58 -11.31
C ARG A 115 -20.04 -1.22 -11.35
N VAL A 116 -19.69 -0.04 -10.85
CA VAL A 116 -18.33 0.49 -10.90
C VAL A 116 -17.90 0.78 -9.46
N PHE A 117 -16.79 0.18 -9.04
CA PHE A 117 -16.26 0.33 -7.69
C PHE A 117 -14.89 1.01 -7.72
N LEU A 118 -14.69 1.95 -6.83
CA LEU A 118 -13.36 2.49 -6.54
C LEU A 118 -12.65 1.55 -5.57
N GLU A 119 -11.43 1.13 -5.92
CA GLU A 119 -10.60 0.24 -5.12
C GLU A 119 -9.17 0.75 -4.98
N SER A 120 -8.47 0.24 -3.97
CA SER A 120 -7.03 0.44 -3.77
C SER A 120 -6.33 -0.91 -3.72
N TRP A 121 -5.24 -1.04 -4.45
CA TRP A 121 -4.43 -2.24 -4.55
C TRP A 121 -3.01 -2.00 -4.07
N ALA A 122 -2.42 -3.01 -3.46
CA ALA A 122 -1.03 -3.06 -3.06
C ALA A 122 -0.36 -4.32 -3.61
N TYR A 123 0.89 -4.19 -4.01
CA TYR A 123 1.80 -5.31 -4.21
C TYR A 123 3.03 -5.11 -3.35
N VAL A 124 3.39 -6.10 -2.54
CA VAL A 124 4.53 -6.06 -1.62
C VAL A 124 5.48 -7.18 -1.94
N SER A 125 6.78 -6.86 -2.02
CA SER A 125 7.82 -7.85 -2.25
C SER A 125 9.00 -7.67 -1.29
N ASP A 126 9.65 -8.78 -0.94
CA ASP A 126 10.94 -8.80 -0.23
C ASP A 126 12.14 -9.00 -1.18
N GLY A 127 11.90 -8.89 -2.49
CA GLY A 127 12.89 -9.10 -3.54
C GLY A 127 12.96 -10.54 -4.05
N THR A 128 12.35 -11.51 -3.36
CA THR A 128 12.29 -12.93 -3.76
C THR A 128 10.88 -13.39 -4.04
N ARG A 129 9.93 -13.00 -3.22
CA ARG A 129 8.51 -13.30 -3.36
C ARG A 129 7.69 -12.03 -3.19
N GLY A 130 6.48 -12.03 -3.73
CA GLY A 130 5.58 -10.90 -3.64
C GLY A 130 4.12 -11.32 -3.57
N PHE A 131 3.31 -10.47 -2.93
CA PHE A 131 1.90 -10.75 -2.68
C PHE A 131 1.06 -9.51 -2.91
N TYR A 132 -0.15 -9.74 -3.39
CA TYR A 132 -1.15 -8.71 -3.57
C TYR A 132 -2.05 -8.58 -2.35
N GLY A 133 -2.57 -7.37 -2.17
CA GLY A 133 -3.67 -7.08 -1.26
C GLY A 133 -4.54 -5.99 -1.86
N ARG A 134 -5.81 -5.98 -1.50
CA ARG A 134 -6.75 -4.94 -1.92
C ARG A 134 -7.60 -4.44 -0.77
N SER A 135 -8.17 -3.25 -0.94
CA SER A 135 -9.21 -2.72 -0.06
C SER A 135 -10.55 -3.39 -0.34
N GLY A 136 -11.59 -3.02 0.39
CA GLY A 136 -12.96 -3.12 -0.13
C GLY A 136 -13.17 -2.12 -1.26
N GLY A 137 -14.36 -2.12 -1.87
CA GLY A 137 -14.77 -1.16 -2.89
C GLY A 137 -15.86 -0.23 -2.37
N ILE A 138 -15.88 1.03 -2.89
CA ILE A 138 -17.03 1.93 -2.77
C ILE A 138 -17.63 2.14 -4.15
N GLU A 139 -18.94 1.92 -4.29
CA GLU A 139 -19.62 2.06 -5.58
C GLU A 139 -19.65 3.54 -6.01
N LEU A 140 -19.34 3.79 -7.26
CA LEU A 140 -19.45 5.13 -7.83
C LEU A 140 -20.89 5.47 -8.17
N PRO A 141 -21.31 6.75 -7.98
CA PRO A 141 -22.52 7.26 -8.61
C PRO A 141 -22.46 7.07 -10.14
N GLU A 142 -23.58 6.74 -10.75
CA GLU A 142 -23.66 6.43 -12.17
C GLU A 142 -23.12 7.57 -13.06
N GLU A 143 -23.45 8.82 -12.72
CA GLU A 143 -22.95 10.00 -13.43
C GLU A 143 -21.43 10.11 -13.40
N LEU A 144 -20.81 9.86 -12.24
CA LEU A 144 -19.35 9.89 -12.10
C LEU A 144 -18.70 8.74 -12.86
N ALA A 145 -19.29 7.53 -12.79
CA ALA A 145 -18.81 6.38 -13.55
C ALA A 145 -18.87 6.62 -15.05
N HIS A 146 -19.95 7.23 -15.55
CA HIS A 146 -20.11 7.60 -16.95
C HIS A 146 -19.05 8.64 -17.40
N GLU A 147 -18.78 9.67 -16.59
CA GLU A 147 -17.74 10.65 -16.91
C GLU A 147 -16.37 10.00 -17.12
N VAL A 148 -16.01 9.07 -16.23
CA VAL A 148 -14.68 8.42 -16.28
C VAL A 148 -14.62 7.38 -17.40
N LEU A 149 -15.59 6.48 -17.47
CA LEU A 149 -15.50 5.31 -18.36
C LEU A 149 -15.93 5.60 -19.80
N GLU A 150 -16.95 6.46 -20.01
CA GLU A 150 -17.49 6.73 -21.34
C GLU A 150 -16.91 8.02 -21.94
N ARG A 151 -16.71 9.05 -21.10
CA ARG A 151 -16.19 10.34 -21.57
C ARG A 151 -14.66 10.44 -21.47
N GLY A 152 -14.01 9.46 -20.83
CA GLY A 152 -12.55 9.35 -20.75
C GLY A 152 -11.86 10.38 -19.85
N PHE A 153 -12.58 10.98 -18.89
CA PHE A 153 -11.95 11.88 -17.92
C PHE A 153 -11.20 11.09 -16.84
N ASP A 154 -10.07 11.64 -16.38
CA ASP A 154 -9.43 11.11 -15.18
C ASP A 154 -10.36 11.21 -13.98
N LEU A 155 -10.36 10.18 -13.13
CA LEU A 155 -11.17 10.18 -11.90
C LEU A 155 -10.84 11.39 -11.01
N SER A 156 -9.58 11.84 -10.98
CA SER A 156 -9.22 13.03 -10.21
C SER A 156 -9.92 14.30 -10.67
N ASP A 157 -10.04 14.48 -11.99
CA ASP A 157 -10.69 15.66 -12.56
C ASP A 157 -12.22 15.55 -12.48
N ALA A 158 -12.72 14.33 -12.66
CA ALA A 158 -14.16 14.06 -12.57
C ALA A 158 -14.67 14.26 -11.13
N ILE A 159 -13.96 13.79 -10.12
CA ILE A 159 -14.36 13.96 -8.72
C ILE A 159 -14.26 15.41 -8.25
N ASP A 160 -13.27 16.16 -8.71
CA ASP A 160 -13.14 17.60 -8.41
C ASP A 160 -14.36 18.37 -8.93
N ARG A 161 -14.80 18.11 -10.17
CA ARG A 161 -16.02 18.69 -10.73
C ARG A 161 -17.28 18.24 -10.00
N PHE A 162 -17.40 16.94 -9.75
CA PHE A 162 -18.55 16.33 -9.09
C PHE A 162 -18.77 16.91 -7.67
N ALA A 163 -17.69 17.13 -6.92
CA ALA A 163 -17.74 17.68 -5.57
C ALA A 163 -17.73 19.22 -5.54
N GLY A 164 -17.53 19.90 -6.67
CA GLY A 164 -17.40 21.36 -6.72
C GLY A 164 -16.17 21.89 -5.99
N ALA A 165 -15.09 21.10 -5.90
CA ALA A 165 -13.86 21.42 -5.20
C ALA A 165 -12.65 21.02 -6.06
N ALA A 166 -11.47 21.61 -5.80
CA ALA A 166 -10.25 21.29 -6.54
C ALA A 166 -9.22 20.62 -5.62
N GLY A 167 -8.37 19.75 -6.20
CA GLY A 167 -7.25 19.14 -5.50
C GLY A 167 -7.63 18.02 -4.53
N ILE A 168 -8.80 17.43 -4.66
CA ILE A 168 -9.32 16.33 -3.81
C ILE A 168 -8.35 15.16 -3.79
N ARG A 169 -7.65 14.89 -4.89
CA ARG A 169 -6.70 13.78 -5.03
C ARG A 169 -5.57 13.80 -4.00
N ASP A 170 -5.10 14.99 -3.60
CA ASP A 170 -3.98 15.14 -2.66
C ASP A 170 -4.44 15.23 -1.19
N GLY A 171 -5.74 15.34 -0.97
CA GLY A 171 -6.42 15.32 0.33
C GLY A 171 -7.10 13.98 0.61
N HIS A 172 -8.40 14.05 0.82
CA HIS A 172 -9.26 12.89 1.19
C HIS A 172 -9.46 11.90 0.02
N GLY A 173 -9.23 12.37 -1.21
CA GLY A 173 -9.44 11.60 -2.43
C GLY A 173 -10.93 11.34 -2.72
N ALA A 174 -11.21 10.63 -3.80
CA ALA A 174 -12.57 10.23 -4.14
C ALA A 174 -13.22 9.38 -3.03
N TRP A 175 -12.44 8.60 -2.28
CA TRP A 175 -12.91 7.87 -1.11
C TRP A 175 -13.57 8.79 -0.06
N GLY A 176 -12.90 9.89 0.30
CA GLY A 176 -13.45 10.84 1.28
C GLY A 176 -14.72 11.50 0.77
N VAL A 177 -14.72 11.96 -0.46
CA VAL A 177 -15.92 12.58 -1.06
C VAL A 177 -17.12 11.63 -1.05
N LEU A 178 -16.93 10.40 -1.54
CA LEU A 178 -18.02 9.43 -1.67
C LEU A 178 -18.51 8.87 -0.33
N SER A 179 -17.69 8.91 0.72
CA SER A 179 -18.02 8.41 2.05
C SER A 179 -18.30 9.51 3.08
N ALA A 180 -18.40 10.78 2.68
CA ALA A 180 -18.49 11.92 3.59
C ALA A 180 -17.38 11.89 4.67
N ASP A 181 -16.15 11.64 4.25
CA ASP A 181 -14.93 11.56 5.06
C ASP A 181 -14.88 10.43 6.11
N LEU A 182 -15.82 9.49 6.08
CA LEU A 182 -15.78 8.32 6.96
C LEU A 182 -14.67 7.34 6.59
N ILE A 183 -14.28 7.29 5.32
CA ILE A 183 -13.15 6.50 4.81
C ILE A 183 -12.32 7.36 3.89
N ARG A 184 -11.08 7.63 4.27
CA ARG A 184 -10.18 8.42 3.43
C ARG A 184 -9.32 7.53 2.54
N ARG A 185 -8.71 8.14 1.55
CA ARG A 185 -7.85 7.46 0.58
C ARG A 185 -6.69 6.71 1.23
N ASP A 186 -6.06 7.28 2.25
CA ASP A 186 -4.98 6.64 2.99
C ASP A 186 -5.45 5.41 3.77
N GLU A 187 -6.67 5.44 4.32
CA GLU A 187 -7.27 4.28 5.01
C GLU A 187 -7.56 3.13 4.05
N SER A 188 -8.09 3.42 2.87
CA SER A 188 -8.29 2.41 1.82
C SER A 188 -6.96 1.74 1.43
N PHE A 189 -5.91 2.52 1.13
CA PHE A 189 -4.58 1.98 0.85
C PHE A 189 -3.98 1.23 2.04
N ARG A 190 -4.22 1.68 3.28
CA ARG A 190 -3.76 1.00 4.49
C ARG A 190 -4.28 -0.44 4.56
N VAL A 191 -5.57 -0.65 4.26
CA VAL A 191 -6.16 -2.01 4.22
C VAL A 191 -5.47 -2.87 3.16
N ALA A 192 -5.27 -2.33 1.95
CA ALA A 192 -4.57 -3.04 0.89
C ALA A 192 -3.13 -3.42 1.28
N VAL A 193 -2.40 -2.53 1.96
CA VAL A 193 -1.04 -2.81 2.47
C VAL A 193 -1.05 -3.90 3.53
N ILE A 194 -1.95 -3.81 4.52
CA ILE A 194 -2.06 -4.82 5.60
C ILE A 194 -2.31 -6.21 5.00
N THR A 195 -3.22 -6.31 4.03
CA THR A 195 -3.57 -7.58 3.39
C THR A 195 -2.42 -8.12 2.52
N ALA A 196 -1.70 -7.24 1.80
CA ALA A 196 -0.53 -7.63 1.02
C ALA A 196 0.66 -8.11 1.89
N PHE A 197 0.83 -7.56 3.09
CA PHE A 197 1.86 -7.99 4.05
C PHE A 197 1.46 -9.25 4.83
N ALA A 198 0.20 -9.68 4.80
CA ALA A 198 -0.26 -10.84 5.59
C ALA A 198 0.59 -12.10 5.42
N PRO A 199 1.05 -12.48 4.20
CA PRO A 199 1.92 -13.62 4.02
C PRO A 199 3.31 -13.49 4.65
N PHE A 200 3.76 -12.27 4.96
CA PHE A 200 5.04 -12.03 5.63
C PHE A 200 4.91 -12.09 7.14
N TYR A 201 3.95 -11.39 7.75
CA TYR A 201 3.79 -11.39 9.21
C TYR A 201 3.01 -12.58 9.76
N ASN A 202 2.32 -13.34 8.89
CA ASN A 202 1.59 -14.56 9.24
C ASN A 202 2.05 -15.76 8.39
N ALA A 203 3.35 -15.89 8.19
CA ALA A 203 3.96 -16.87 7.30
C ALA A 203 3.53 -18.33 7.59
N LYS A 204 3.18 -18.65 8.84
CA LYS A 204 2.69 -19.98 9.23
C LYS A 204 1.44 -20.41 8.48
N MET A 205 0.55 -19.49 8.15
CA MET A 205 -0.68 -19.77 7.41
C MET A 205 -0.43 -19.92 5.91
N TYR A 206 0.55 -19.21 5.37
CA TYR A 206 0.85 -19.16 3.93
C TYR A 206 1.94 -20.17 3.51
N GLY A 207 2.74 -20.69 4.46
CA GLY A 207 3.78 -21.67 4.18
C GLY A 207 3.29 -23.14 4.07
N ARG A 208 2.03 -23.42 4.37
CA ARG A 208 1.48 -24.80 4.33
C ARG A 208 1.14 -25.29 2.91
N ALA A 209 0.95 -24.40 1.95
CA ALA A 209 0.57 -24.77 0.58
C ALA A 209 1.69 -25.45 -0.25
N ALA A 210 2.96 -25.35 0.19
CA ALA A 210 4.10 -25.94 -0.52
C ALA A 210 4.41 -27.39 -0.08
N ARG A 211 3.74 -27.95 0.91
CA ARG A 211 4.07 -29.29 1.47
C ARG A 211 3.10 -30.42 1.11
N THR A 212 2.07 -30.15 0.32
CA THR A 212 1.07 -31.16 -0.08
C THR A 212 1.11 -31.56 -1.56
N ALA A 213 2.17 -31.17 -2.29
CA ALA A 213 2.43 -31.64 -3.64
C ALA A 213 3.77 -32.43 -3.64
N SER A 214 3.77 -33.58 -2.94
CA SER A 214 4.81 -34.61 -3.04
C SER A 214 4.13 -35.96 -3.16
#